data_1c14e6f5deff0ab62c245dd7ed31f131
#
_entry.id   1c14e6f5deff0ab62c245dd7ed31f131
#
_cell.length_a   1.000
_cell.length_b   1.000
_cell.length_c   1.000
_cell.angle_alpha   90.00
_cell.angle_beta   90.00
_cell.angle_gamma   90.00
#
_symmetry.space_group_name_H-M   'P 1'
#
loop_
_entity.id
_entity.type
_entity.pdbx_description
1 polymer ?
#
loop_
_entity_poly.entity_id
_entity_poly.type
_entity_poly.pdbx_seq_one_letter_code
_entity_poly.pdbx_strand_id
1 'polypeptide(L)'
;MRVLMTVCFAMVGFAVAPARASPSAAVIEDASVERGADGRTIVRWRAVPADAPIDVTIDGRVISEDDRDGGHELSATDAARRPLIVLTTASGRRLTTAERLLPLEGGRNFRDLGGYLTSDGRRVKWGSLYRSGTMAHLTDRDYELLSRLGIRVVCDFRTNEEREHEPTVWPTVWKARGAKLDYRVRDYRTESNLAAVFGEGTPTAEAVRAAMTRLYGDLAYDHADSYRTMFKSLAAGEIPLAFNCSAGKDRTGMAAALVLTLLGVPRDTVVADYALSEKVVNYEAQYASEARVTSADKKGPYDFVAKLPADVRAPLMRSDPAYIRTGLAAIERKEGSVDAYFERACAADNDTAFVAVYSPP
;
A
#
# COMPACT_ATOMS: atom_id res chain seq x y z
N MET A 1 -67.27 -5.31 -72.95
CA MET A 1 -65.85 -5.07 -73.20
C MET A 1 -65.27 -4.60 -71.87
N ARG A 2 -64.68 -5.49 -71.10
CA ARG A 2 -64.04 -5.18 -69.81
C ARG A 2 -62.53 -5.09 -70.02
N VAL A 3 -61.97 -3.94 -69.78
CA VAL A 3 -60.52 -3.70 -69.83
C VAL A 3 -59.92 -4.05 -68.44
N LEU A 4 -59.04 -5.08 -68.44
CA LEU A 4 -58.29 -5.43 -67.22
C LEU A 4 -57.00 -4.54 -67.17
N MET A 5 -56.92 -3.75 -66.18
CA MET A 5 -55.73 -2.90 -65.90
C MET A 5 -54.83 -3.64 -64.92
N THR A 6 -53.70 -4.15 -65.41
CA THR A 6 -52.67 -4.84 -64.60
C THR A 6 -51.78 -3.76 -63.93
N VAL A 7 -51.83 -3.66 -62.61
CA VAL A 7 -50.95 -2.79 -61.82
C VAL A 7 -49.69 -3.59 -61.42
N CYS A 8 -48.53 -3.25 -61.99
CA CYS A 8 -47.25 -3.76 -61.49
C CYS A 8 -46.79 -3.00 -60.23
N PHE A 9 -46.73 -3.73 -59.14
CA PHE A 9 -46.07 -3.23 -57.91
C PHE A 9 -44.55 -3.51 -58.01
N ALA A 10 -43.73 -2.46 -58.13
CA ALA A 10 -42.30 -2.57 -57.99
C ALA A 10 -41.94 -2.60 -56.48
N MET A 11 -41.48 -3.74 -55.98
CA MET A 11 -40.90 -3.84 -54.64
C MET A 11 -39.50 -3.21 -54.64
N VAL A 12 -39.36 -2.06 -54.03
CA VAL A 12 -38.06 -1.47 -53.73
C VAL A 12 -37.53 -2.15 -52.46
N GLY A 13 -36.58 -3.07 -52.64
CA GLY A 13 -35.88 -3.70 -51.51
C GLY A 13 -34.92 -2.71 -50.87
N PHE A 14 -35.27 -2.22 -49.68
CA PHE A 14 -34.30 -1.52 -48.83
C PHE A 14 -33.32 -2.56 -48.27
N ALA A 15 -32.08 -2.55 -48.75
CA ALA A 15 -30.97 -3.26 -48.13
C ALA A 15 -30.63 -2.53 -46.83
N VAL A 16 -31.02 -3.10 -45.69
CA VAL A 16 -30.58 -2.64 -44.36
C VAL A 16 -29.11 -3.05 -44.28
N ALA A 17 -28.19 -2.07 -44.39
CA ALA A 17 -26.78 -2.28 -44.09
C ALA A 17 -26.67 -2.73 -42.63
N PRO A 18 -25.82 -3.76 -42.32
CA PRO A 18 -25.62 -4.17 -40.96
C PRO A 18 -25.06 -2.97 -40.15
N ALA A 19 -25.73 -2.64 -39.04
CA ALA A 19 -25.25 -1.63 -38.13
C ALA A 19 -23.83 -2.04 -37.71
N ARG A 20 -22.81 -1.26 -38.07
CA ARG A 20 -21.47 -1.39 -37.51
C ARG A 20 -21.61 -1.22 -36.04
N ALA A 21 -21.27 -2.26 -35.24
CA ALA A 21 -21.11 -2.15 -33.80
C ALA A 21 -20.19 -0.97 -33.54
N SER A 22 -20.65 0.02 -32.78
CA SER A 22 -19.79 1.11 -32.35
C SER A 22 -18.57 0.50 -31.65
N PRO A 23 -17.35 0.91 -31.98
CA PRO A 23 -16.17 0.40 -31.30
C PRO A 23 -16.37 0.59 -29.81
N SER A 24 -16.20 -0.48 -29.03
CA SER A 24 -16.27 -0.40 -27.57
C SER A 24 -15.34 0.73 -27.11
N ALA A 25 -15.86 1.61 -26.24
CA ALA A 25 -15.05 2.71 -25.73
C ALA A 25 -13.79 2.15 -25.05
N ALA A 26 -12.64 2.71 -25.36
CA ALA A 26 -11.37 2.28 -24.79
C ALA A 26 -11.40 2.28 -23.27
N VAL A 27 -10.77 1.27 -22.66
CA VAL A 27 -10.64 1.10 -21.21
C VAL A 27 -9.18 0.94 -20.84
N ILE A 28 -8.74 1.61 -19.78
CA ILE A 28 -7.45 1.37 -19.14
C ILE A 28 -7.67 0.36 -18.03
N GLU A 29 -7.17 -0.86 -18.22
CA GLU A 29 -7.38 -1.96 -17.27
C GLU A 29 -6.46 -1.83 -16.05
N ASP A 30 -5.20 -1.43 -16.30
CA ASP A 30 -4.17 -1.35 -15.26
C ASP A 30 -3.12 -0.29 -15.61
N ALA A 31 -2.45 0.24 -14.57
CA ALA A 31 -1.31 1.13 -14.71
C ALA A 31 -0.36 1.02 -13.52
N SER A 32 0.93 1.15 -13.79
CA SER A 32 1.99 1.18 -12.80
C SER A 32 2.98 2.32 -13.06
N VAL A 33 3.72 2.69 -12.04
CA VAL A 33 4.89 3.58 -12.15
C VAL A 33 6.08 2.85 -11.56
N GLU A 34 7.11 2.66 -12.35
CA GLU A 34 8.30 1.90 -12.00
C GLU A 34 9.55 2.76 -12.13
N ARG A 35 10.39 2.71 -11.11
CA ARG A 35 11.72 3.32 -11.13
C ARG A 35 12.76 2.23 -11.38
N GLY A 36 13.50 2.36 -12.48
CA GLY A 36 14.62 1.49 -12.82
C GLY A 36 15.85 1.74 -11.94
N ALA A 37 16.76 0.78 -11.94
CA ALA A 37 18.05 0.91 -11.27
C ALA A 37 18.92 2.06 -11.83
N ASP A 38 18.68 2.47 -13.06
CA ASP A 38 19.28 3.62 -13.75
C ASP A 38 18.64 4.97 -13.36
N GLY A 39 17.65 4.97 -12.47
CA GLY A 39 16.94 6.13 -12.00
C GLY A 39 15.80 6.61 -12.92
N ARG A 40 15.65 6.05 -14.12
CA ARG A 40 14.52 6.38 -15.01
C ARG A 40 13.21 5.92 -14.38
N THR A 41 12.19 6.74 -14.51
CA THR A 41 10.86 6.46 -13.99
C THR A 41 9.88 6.42 -15.14
N ILE A 42 9.19 5.30 -15.30
CA ILE A 42 8.29 5.04 -16.43
C ILE A 42 6.89 4.75 -15.88
N VAL A 43 5.91 5.49 -16.36
CA VAL A 43 4.50 5.08 -16.24
C VAL A 43 4.19 4.08 -17.34
N ARG A 44 3.55 2.96 -16.99
CA ARG A 44 3.09 1.94 -17.92
C ARG A 44 1.60 1.73 -17.74
N TRP A 45 0.91 1.39 -18.83
CA TRP A 45 -0.51 1.05 -18.78
C TRP A 45 -0.85 -0.07 -19.76
N ARG A 46 -1.96 -0.72 -19.48
CA ARG A 46 -2.58 -1.66 -20.37
C ARG A 46 -3.98 -1.15 -20.71
N ALA A 47 -4.21 -0.88 -21.98
CA ALA A 47 -5.50 -0.45 -22.51
C ALA A 47 -6.14 -1.52 -23.40
N VAL A 48 -7.45 -1.44 -23.58
CA VAL A 48 -8.22 -2.27 -24.52
C VAL A 48 -9.07 -1.33 -25.38
N PRO A 49 -8.84 -1.31 -26.71
CA PRO A 49 -7.76 -2.02 -27.46
C PRO A 49 -6.36 -1.54 -27.06
N ALA A 50 -5.33 -2.37 -27.31
CA ALA A 50 -3.96 -2.13 -26.83
C ALA A 50 -3.33 -0.86 -27.43
N ASP A 51 -3.75 -0.44 -28.61
CA ASP A 51 -3.32 0.76 -29.34
C ASP A 51 -4.24 1.97 -29.09
N ALA A 52 -5.10 1.91 -28.08
CA ALA A 52 -5.96 3.04 -27.74
C ALA A 52 -5.12 4.29 -27.40
N PRO A 53 -5.49 5.48 -27.92
CA PRO A 53 -4.83 6.72 -27.57
C PRO A 53 -5.12 7.09 -26.12
N ILE A 54 -4.04 7.37 -25.37
CA ILE A 54 -4.09 7.71 -23.96
C ILE A 54 -3.36 9.04 -23.74
N ASP A 55 -4.01 9.99 -23.10
CA ASP A 55 -3.37 11.20 -22.62
C ASP A 55 -2.77 10.95 -21.23
N VAL A 56 -1.53 11.36 -21.04
CA VAL A 56 -0.81 11.26 -19.76
C VAL A 56 -0.72 12.65 -19.15
N THR A 57 -1.27 12.81 -17.95
CA THR A 57 -1.39 14.11 -17.27
C THR A 57 -0.77 14.07 -15.87
N ILE A 58 -0.02 15.11 -15.50
CA ILE A 58 0.53 15.35 -14.16
C ILE A 58 0.11 16.76 -13.70
N ASP A 59 -0.50 16.86 -12.52
CA ASP A 59 -0.93 18.15 -11.94
C ASP A 59 -1.76 19.02 -12.92
N GLY A 60 -2.61 18.37 -13.74
CA GLY A 60 -3.43 19.03 -14.77
C GLY A 60 -2.68 19.42 -16.05
N ARG A 61 -1.37 19.19 -16.15
CA ARG A 61 -0.55 19.42 -17.35
C ARG A 61 -0.43 18.11 -18.14
N VAL A 62 -0.86 18.12 -19.38
CA VAL A 62 -0.64 16.99 -20.30
C VAL A 62 0.86 16.91 -20.63
N ILE A 63 1.45 15.75 -20.42
CA ILE A 63 2.86 15.45 -20.70
C ILE A 63 3.06 14.54 -21.92
N SER A 64 2.00 13.82 -22.33
CA SER A 64 1.92 13.06 -23.58
C SER A 64 0.47 13.05 -24.04
N GLU A 65 0.24 13.29 -25.32
CA GLU A 65 -1.08 13.26 -25.97
C GLU A 65 -1.16 12.07 -26.92
N ASP A 66 -2.34 11.43 -27.00
CA ASP A 66 -2.60 10.32 -27.92
C ASP A 66 -1.52 9.22 -27.89
N ASP A 67 -0.91 8.98 -26.75
CA ASP A 67 0.15 8.00 -26.56
C ASP A 67 -0.41 6.57 -26.72
N ARG A 68 0.24 5.77 -27.58
CA ARG A 68 -0.20 4.40 -27.94
C ARG A 68 0.83 3.33 -27.56
N ASP A 69 1.95 3.74 -26.98
CA ASP A 69 3.09 2.85 -26.72
C ASP A 69 2.93 2.01 -25.44
N GLY A 70 1.87 2.28 -24.65
CA GLY A 70 1.62 1.60 -23.39
C GLY A 70 2.58 2.01 -22.27
N GLY A 71 3.39 3.05 -22.48
CA GLY A 71 4.31 3.57 -21.47
C GLY A 71 4.93 4.90 -21.85
N HIS A 72 5.20 5.73 -20.83
CA HIS A 72 5.81 7.05 -20.98
C HIS A 72 6.88 7.29 -19.92
N GLU A 73 8.07 7.77 -20.31
CA GLU A 73 9.14 8.09 -19.38
C GLU A 73 8.95 9.50 -18.79
N LEU A 74 8.95 9.61 -17.49
CA LEU A 74 8.82 10.88 -16.79
C LEU A 74 10.13 11.68 -16.87
N SER A 75 10.03 13.01 -16.98
CA SER A 75 11.18 13.88 -16.77
C SER A 75 11.79 13.64 -15.37
N ALA A 76 13.10 13.85 -15.22
CA ALA A 76 13.76 13.73 -13.92
C ALA A 76 13.13 14.66 -12.86
N THR A 77 12.67 15.85 -13.27
CA THR A 77 12.00 16.80 -12.39
C THR A 77 10.63 16.30 -11.92
N ASP A 78 9.83 15.73 -12.82
CA ASP A 78 8.54 15.17 -12.47
C ASP A 78 8.73 13.91 -11.58
N ALA A 79 9.63 13.02 -11.96
CA ALA A 79 9.95 11.81 -11.21
C ALA A 79 10.42 12.09 -9.76
N ALA A 80 11.21 13.16 -9.56
CA ALA A 80 11.68 13.56 -8.22
C ALA A 80 10.55 14.03 -7.28
N ARG A 81 9.41 14.46 -7.86
CA ARG A 81 8.23 14.94 -7.09
C ARG A 81 7.27 13.81 -6.70
N ARG A 82 7.44 12.62 -7.27
CA ARG A 82 6.50 11.49 -7.12
C ARG A 82 5.05 11.92 -7.37
N PRO A 83 4.70 12.36 -8.58
CA PRO A 83 3.37 12.90 -8.87
C PRO A 83 2.29 11.81 -8.90
N LEU A 84 1.04 12.24 -8.76
CA LEU A 84 -0.10 11.47 -9.23
C LEU A 84 -0.22 11.66 -10.74
N ILE A 85 -0.30 10.55 -11.46
CA ILE A 85 -0.39 10.51 -12.92
C ILE A 85 -1.81 10.10 -13.29
N VAL A 86 -2.44 10.87 -14.14
CA VAL A 86 -3.78 10.58 -14.64
C VAL A 86 -3.67 10.19 -16.11
N LEU A 87 -4.13 8.99 -16.41
CA LEU A 87 -4.26 8.44 -17.74
C LEU A 87 -5.70 8.65 -18.20
N THR A 88 -5.92 9.23 -19.38
CA THR A 88 -7.26 9.55 -19.87
C THR A 88 -7.44 8.98 -21.28
N THR A 89 -8.52 8.23 -21.51
CA THR A 89 -8.90 7.76 -22.85
C THR A 89 -9.60 8.86 -23.64
N ALA A 90 -9.69 8.74 -24.95
CA ALA A 90 -10.45 9.66 -25.82
C ALA A 90 -11.94 9.78 -25.43
N SER A 91 -12.52 8.77 -24.75
CA SER A 91 -13.89 8.82 -24.22
C SER A 91 -14.01 9.52 -22.86
N GLY A 92 -12.89 10.01 -22.31
CA GLY A 92 -12.85 10.70 -21.01
C GLY A 92 -12.76 9.77 -19.79
N ARG A 93 -12.62 8.44 -19.97
CA ARG A 93 -12.36 7.54 -18.84
C ARG A 93 -10.97 7.78 -18.29
N ARG A 94 -10.86 7.78 -16.97
CA ARG A 94 -9.62 8.13 -16.28
C ARG A 94 -9.17 7.03 -15.34
N LEU A 95 -7.86 6.80 -15.28
CA LEU A 95 -7.20 5.97 -14.28
C LEU A 95 -6.05 6.76 -13.66
N THR A 96 -6.01 6.84 -12.33
CA THR A 96 -4.90 7.46 -11.59
C THR A 96 -3.92 6.40 -11.15
N THR A 97 -2.63 6.68 -11.31
CA THR A 97 -1.53 5.86 -10.80
C THR A 97 -0.43 6.71 -10.20
N ALA A 98 0.48 6.09 -9.44
CA ALA A 98 1.66 6.74 -8.88
C ALA A 98 2.76 5.70 -8.59
N GLU A 99 3.98 6.17 -8.37
CA GLU A 99 5.05 5.33 -7.84
C GLU A 99 4.66 4.84 -6.43
N ARG A 100 4.57 3.51 -6.25
CA ARG A 100 4.11 2.93 -4.98
C ARG A 100 5.13 3.11 -3.88
N LEU A 101 6.38 2.71 -4.12
CA LEU A 101 7.48 2.90 -3.17
C LEU A 101 7.97 4.34 -3.25
N LEU A 102 7.96 5.06 -2.13
CA LEU A 102 8.46 6.42 -2.10
C LEU A 102 9.99 6.41 -2.26
N PRO A 103 10.57 7.24 -3.13
CA PRO A 103 12.00 7.32 -3.37
C PRO A 103 12.72 8.10 -2.25
N LEU A 104 12.58 7.65 -1.01
CA LEU A 104 13.18 8.24 0.17
C LEU A 104 14.60 7.68 0.38
N GLU A 105 15.52 8.55 0.81
CA GLU A 105 16.92 8.19 1.11
C GLU A 105 17.02 7.46 2.46
N GLY A 106 16.34 7.96 3.49
CA GLY A 106 16.31 7.39 4.83
C GLY A 106 15.01 6.65 5.17
N GLY A 107 14.09 6.55 4.22
CA GLY A 107 12.81 5.86 4.41
C GLY A 107 12.95 4.35 4.27
N ARG A 108 12.33 3.62 5.20
CA ARG A 108 12.33 2.16 5.19
C ARG A 108 10.94 1.66 4.81
N ASN A 109 10.81 0.89 3.71
CA ASN A 109 9.54 0.27 3.31
C ASN A 109 8.36 1.28 3.20
N PHE A 110 8.66 2.56 2.94
CA PHE A 110 7.66 3.61 2.90
C PHE A 110 6.94 3.58 1.55
N ARG A 111 5.67 3.21 1.57
CA ARG A 111 4.88 3.07 0.36
C ARG A 111 3.41 3.44 0.52
N ASP A 112 2.81 3.79 -0.60
CA ASP A 112 1.39 4.10 -0.76
C ASP A 112 0.58 2.81 -0.92
N LEU A 113 -0.56 2.73 -0.27
CA LEU A 113 -1.52 1.63 -0.40
C LEU A 113 -2.60 1.89 -1.47
N GLY A 114 -2.49 2.99 -2.22
CA GLY A 114 -3.41 3.33 -3.29
C GLY A 114 -3.36 2.41 -4.49
N GLY A 115 -4.36 2.53 -5.37
CA GLY A 115 -4.43 1.86 -6.66
C GLY A 115 -4.94 0.42 -6.63
N TYR A 116 -5.01 -0.24 -5.47
CA TYR A 116 -5.55 -1.60 -5.38
C TYR A 116 -7.04 -1.62 -5.74
N LEU A 117 -7.39 -2.54 -6.65
CA LEU A 117 -8.76 -2.77 -7.07
C LEU A 117 -9.51 -3.52 -5.96
N THR A 118 -10.71 -3.07 -5.64
CA THR A 118 -11.61 -3.71 -4.70
C THR A 118 -12.55 -4.68 -5.42
N SER A 119 -13.16 -5.60 -4.69
CA SER A 119 -14.07 -6.62 -5.28
C SER A 119 -15.34 -6.01 -5.90
N ASP A 120 -15.72 -4.79 -5.52
CA ASP A 120 -16.84 -4.05 -6.09
C ASP A 120 -16.44 -3.10 -7.25
N GLY A 121 -15.19 -3.20 -7.73
CA GLY A 121 -14.69 -2.45 -8.89
C GLY A 121 -14.19 -1.04 -8.58
N ARG A 122 -14.24 -0.57 -7.33
CA ARG A 122 -13.59 0.67 -6.91
C ARG A 122 -12.08 0.49 -6.77
N ARG A 123 -11.36 1.55 -6.52
CA ARG A 123 -9.92 1.48 -6.19
C ARG A 123 -9.63 2.24 -4.90
N VAL A 124 -8.68 1.74 -4.14
CA VAL A 124 -8.10 2.48 -3.02
C VAL A 124 -7.44 3.74 -3.58
N LYS A 125 -7.80 4.89 -3.02
CA LYS A 125 -7.33 6.20 -3.50
C LYS A 125 -5.83 6.37 -3.23
N TRP A 126 -5.08 6.69 -4.28
CA TRP A 126 -3.68 7.08 -4.16
C TRP A 126 -3.50 8.30 -3.26
N GLY A 127 -2.42 8.34 -2.51
CA GLY A 127 -2.10 9.48 -1.67
C GLY A 127 -2.91 9.56 -0.37
N SER A 128 -3.68 8.54 -0.02
CA SER A 128 -4.54 8.55 1.18
C SER A 128 -3.95 7.77 2.35
N LEU A 129 -3.32 6.63 2.06
CA LEU A 129 -2.81 5.70 3.06
C LEU A 129 -1.37 5.33 2.75
N TYR A 130 -0.53 5.44 3.74
CA TYR A 130 0.88 5.08 3.64
C TYR A 130 1.28 4.12 4.74
N ARG A 131 2.14 3.16 4.40
CA ARG A 131 2.78 2.27 5.38
C ARG A 131 4.28 2.44 5.35
N SER A 132 4.95 2.25 6.50
CA SER A 132 6.40 2.44 6.60
C SER A 132 7.02 1.55 7.68
N GLY A 133 8.34 1.41 7.65
CA GLY A 133 9.17 1.10 8.81
C GLY A 133 9.49 2.35 9.61
N THR A 134 10.53 2.27 10.45
CA THR A 134 10.98 3.43 11.23
C THR A 134 11.24 4.64 10.36
N MET A 135 10.92 5.80 10.87
CA MET A 135 11.12 7.11 10.24
C MET A 135 12.22 7.90 10.96
N ALA A 136 13.11 7.21 11.66
CA ALA A 136 14.17 7.84 12.45
C ALA A 136 15.32 8.39 11.58
N HIS A 137 15.47 7.89 10.35
CA HIS A 137 16.59 8.19 9.48
C HIS A 137 16.24 9.09 8.28
N LEU A 138 15.04 9.71 8.29
CA LEU A 138 14.61 10.59 7.21
C LEU A 138 15.56 11.79 7.07
N THR A 139 15.94 12.09 5.82
CA THR A 139 16.80 13.22 5.46
C THR A 139 15.97 14.48 5.21
N ASP A 140 16.62 15.65 5.09
CA ASP A 140 15.94 16.89 4.71
C ASP A 140 15.25 16.78 3.35
N ARG A 141 15.85 16.07 2.40
CA ARG A 141 15.25 15.78 1.10
C ARG A 141 14.00 14.90 1.21
N ASP A 142 14.02 13.92 2.11
CA ASP A 142 12.84 13.11 2.40
C ASP A 142 11.72 13.96 2.97
N TYR A 143 12.03 14.87 3.89
CA TYR A 143 11.04 15.81 4.42
C TYR A 143 10.47 16.76 3.39
N GLU A 144 11.24 17.17 2.38
CA GLU A 144 10.72 17.93 1.25
C GLU A 144 9.71 17.13 0.43
N LEU A 145 9.99 15.87 0.13
CA LEU A 145 9.06 14.99 -0.56
C LEU A 145 7.79 14.76 0.27
N LEU A 146 7.94 14.38 1.54
CA LEU A 146 6.84 14.09 2.45
C LEU A 146 5.93 15.31 2.67
N SER A 147 6.47 16.53 2.63
CA SER A 147 5.67 17.75 2.76
C SER A 147 4.64 17.93 1.63
N ARG A 148 4.95 17.42 0.42
CA ARG A 148 4.05 17.46 -0.75
C ARG A 148 2.93 16.45 -0.66
N LEU A 149 3.12 15.35 0.10
CA LEU A 149 2.11 14.31 0.28
C LEU A 149 0.99 14.74 1.23
N GLY A 150 1.19 15.82 1.98
CA GLY A 150 0.18 16.37 2.89
C GLY A 150 -0.18 15.44 4.05
N ILE A 151 0.70 14.50 4.43
CA ILE A 151 0.45 13.57 5.55
C ILE A 151 0.21 14.36 6.84
N ARG A 152 -0.95 14.14 7.46
CA ARG A 152 -1.40 14.85 8.65
C ARG A 152 -1.35 14.04 9.92
N VAL A 153 -1.49 12.71 9.78
CA VAL A 153 -1.53 11.77 10.90
C VAL A 153 -0.51 10.68 10.68
N VAL A 154 0.24 10.37 11.73
CA VAL A 154 1.15 9.22 11.79
C VAL A 154 0.79 8.37 13.00
N CYS A 155 0.49 7.09 12.79
CA CYS A 155 0.28 6.11 13.85
C CYS A 155 1.52 5.22 13.97
N ASP A 156 2.27 5.37 15.05
CA ASP A 156 3.48 4.60 15.31
C ASP A 156 3.19 3.43 16.27
N PHE A 157 3.32 2.22 15.78
CA PHE A 157 3.05 0.97 16.52
C PHE A 157 4.27 0.43 17.28
N ARG A 158 5.36 1.19 17.35
CA ARG A 158 6.55 0.79 18.07
C ARG A 158 6.35 0.86 19.57
N THR A 159 7.08 0.02 20.30
CA THR A 159 7.16 0.10 21.76
C THR A 159 7.89 1.37 22.20
N ASN A 160 7.80 1.71 23.48
CA ASN A 160 8.57 2.82 24.07
C ASN A 160 10.07 2.61 23.84
N GLU A 161 10.56 1.41 24.12
CA GLU A 161 11.97 1.05 23.96
C GLU A 161 12.46 1.20 22.52
N GLU A 162 11.67 0.75 21.53
CA GLU A 162 12.01 0.93 20.11
C GLU A 162 12.05 2.42 19.71
N ARG A 163 11.13 3.24 20.25
CA ARG A 163 11.13 4.68 19.97
C ARG A 163 12.27 5.42 20.67
N GLU A 164 12.66 4.99 21.85
CA GLU A 164 13.82 5.54 22.58
C GLU A 164 15.12 5.19 21.86
N HIS A 165 15.20 3.98 21.29
CA HIS A 165 16.37 3.54 20.53
C HIS A 165 16.49 4.24 19.17
N GLU A 166 15.40 4.38 18.42
CA GLU A 166 15.33 5.03 17.12
C GLU A 166 14.25 6.16 17.14
N PRO A 167 14.53 7.33 17.72
CA PRO A 167 13.54 8.39 17.86
C PRO A 167 13.15 8.99 16.51
N THR A 168 11.85 9.18 16.29
CA THR A 168 11.32 9.89 15.13
C THR A 168 11.28 11.39 15.39
N VAL A 169 12.01 12.17 14.60
CA VAL A 169 12.09 13.63 14.74
C VAL A 169 11.13 14.38 13.82
N TRP A 170 10.37 13.68 12.98
CA TRP A 170 9.42 14.28 12.02
C TRP A 170 8.46 15.30 12.65
N PRO A 171 7.82 15.03 13.82
CA PRO A 171 6.95 16.03 14.44
C PRO A 171 7.65 17.36 14.74
N THR A 172 8.91 17.30 15.18
CA THR A 172 9.73 18.49 15.46
C THR A 172 10.07 19.25 14.19
N VAL A 173 10.47 18.55 13.13
CA VAL A 173 10.77 19.14 11.81
C VAL A 173 9.53 19.80 11.21
N TRP A 174 8.35 19.17 11.28
CA TRP A 174 7.10 19.75 10.82
C TRP A 174 6.73 21.02 11.57
N LYS A 175 6.84 20.99 12.89
CA LYS A 175 6.59 22.17 13.73
C LYS A 175 7.52 23.33 13.35
N ALA A 176 8.81 23.07 13.14
CA ALA A 176 9.77 24.09 12.72
C ALA A 176 9.45 24.68 11.33
N ARG A 177 8.80 23.91 10.44
CA ARG A 177 8.33 24.35 9.13
C ARG A 177 6.92 24.99 9.15
N GLY A 178 6.33 25.19 10.33
CA GLY A 178 4.98 25.75 10.48
C GLY A 178 3.85 24.80 10.11
N ALA A 179 4.15 23.51 9.94
CA ALA A 179 3.17 22.48 9.63
C ALA A 179 2.74 21.72 10.90
N LYS A 180 1.58 21.08 10.83
CA LYS A 180 1.02 20.26 11.91
C LYS A 180 1.07 18.80 11.52
N LEU A 181 1.63 17.95 12.38
CA LEU A 181 1.58 16.50 12.26
C LEU A 181 1.01 15.95 13.57
N ASP A 182 -0.08 15.23 13.47
CA ASP A 182 -0.64 14.49 14.60
C ASP A 182 0.08 13.14 14.71
N TYR A 183 1.05 13.06 15.62
CA TYR A 183 1.86 11.87 15.82
C TYR A 183 1.30 11.07 17.00
N ARG A 184 0.65 9.95 16.68
CA ARG A 184 -0.07 9.11 17.61
C ARG A 184 0.76 7.90 17.98
N VAL A 185 1.07 7.80 19.26
CA VAL A 185 1.78 6.69 19.86
C VAL A 185 0.93 6.11 20.98
N ARG A 186 1.17 4.86 21.29
CA ARG A 186 0.68 4.24 22.51
C ARG A 186 1.85 4.03 23.46
N ASP A 187 1.62 4.31 24.73
CA ASP A 187 2.54 3.93 25.79
C ASP A 187 2.38 2.43 26.06
N TYR A 188 3.32 1.63 25.59
CA TYR A 188 3.33 0.21 25.91
C TYR A 188 4.76 -0.36 25.88
N ARG A 189 5.00 -1.28 26.80
CA ARG A 189 6.20 -2.09 26.86
C ARG A 189 5.82 -3.49 26.45
N THR A 190 6.56 -4.06 25.51
CA THR A 190 6.31 -5.44 25.09
C THR A 190 6.77 -6.36 26.21
N GLU A 191 5.83 -7.11 26.80
CA GLU A 191 6.18 -8.21 27.70
C GLU A 191 6.64 -9.46 26.90
N SER A 192 6.31 -9.52 25.61
CA SER A 192 6.72 -10.60 24.71
C SER A 192 8.21 -10.46 24.38
N ASN A 193 9.04 -11.07 25.17
CA ASN A 193 10.42 -11.29 24.82
C ASN A 193 10.47 -12.32 23.67
N LEU A 194 10.68 -11.84 22.43
CA LEU A 194 10.81 -12.73 21.26
C LEU A 194 11.90 -13.80 21.50
N ALA A 195 12.94 -13.47 22.28
CA ALA A 195 13.95 -14.44 22.70
C ALA A 195 13.38 -15.54 23.60
N ALA A 196 12.39 -15.25 24.44
CA ALA A 196 11.75 -16.26 25.29
C ALA A 196 10.91 -17.27 24.48
N VAL A 197 10.45 -16.87 23.29
CA VAL A 197 9.70 -17.76 22.38
C VAL A 197 10.59 -18.91 21.85
N PHE A 198 11.91 -18.71 21.85
CA PHE A 198 12.88 -19.70 21.32
C PHE A 198 13.36 -20.72 22.37
N GLY A 199 13.03 -20.52 23.64
CA GLY A 199 13.45 -21.41 24.72
C GLY A 199 14.97 -21.31 25.01
N GLU A 200 15.48 -22.30 25.76
CA GLU A 200 16.91 -22.41 26.04
C GLU A 200 17.66 -23.05 24.86
N GLY A 201 18.78 -22.45 24.44
CA GLY A 201 19.65 -22.95 23.37
C GLY A 201 19.50 -22.19 22.06
N THR A 202 20.22 -22.65 21.02
CA THR A 202 20.11 -22.09 19.66
C THR A 202 18.88 -22.68 18.97
N PRO A 203 17.87 -21.89 18.60
CA PRO A 203 16.69 -22.39 17.93
C PRO A 203 17.03 -22.92 16.52
N THR A 204 16.18 -23.79 15.99
CA THR A 204 16.24 -24.20 14.58
C THR A 204 15.44 -23.22 13.70
N ALA A 205 15.74 -23.18 12.40
CA ALA A 205 14.96 -22.37 11.44
C ALA A 205 13.47 -22.74 11.43
N GLU A 206 13.16 -24.03 11.63
CA GLU A 206 11.77 -24.52 11.73
C GLU A 206 11.08 -24.01 13.00
N ALA A 207 11.77 -24.05 14.15
CA ALA A 207 11.23 -23.53 15.42
C ALA A 207 10.96 -22.03 15.32
N VAL A 208 11.86 -21.26 14.67
CA VAL A 208 11.68 -19.84 14.43
C VAL A 208 10.48 -19.59 13.50
N ARG A 209 10.35 -20.35 12.42
CA ARG A 209 9.18 -20.24 11.52
C ARG A 209 7.88 -20.55 12.26
N ALA A 210 7.85 -21.60 13.07
CA ALA A 210 6.68 -21.94 13.88
C ALA A 210 6.35 -20.83 14.89
N ALA A 211 7.37 -20.22 15.50
CA ALA A 211 7.21 -19.11 16.42
C ALA A 211 6.62 -17.86 15.70
N MET A 212 7.13 -17.51 14.52
CA MET A 212 6.57 -16.44 13.71
C MET A 212 5.11 -16.72 13.31
N THR A 213 4.79 -17.95 12.93
CA THR A 213 3.41 -18.33 12.61
C THR A 213 2.46 -18.14 13.79
N ARG A 214 2.89 -18.53 15.02
CA ARG A 214 2.11 -18.28 16.25
C ARG A 214 1.96 -16.79 16.52
N LEU A 215 3.06 -16.03 16.45
CA LEU A 215 3.06 -14.59 16.65
C LEU A 215 2.03 -13.89 15.75
N TYR A 216 1.95 -14.26 14.48
CA TYR A 216 0.94 -13.68 13.58
C TYR A 216 -0.49 -14.07 13.94
N GLY A 217 -0.71 -15.24 14.55
CA GLY A 217 -2.02 -15.64 15.07
C GLY A 217 -2.55 -14.70 16.14
N ASP A 218 -1.67 -14.13 16.95
CA ASP A 218 -2.01 -13.25 18.07
C ASP A 218 -1.84 -11.75 17.76
N LEU A 219 -1.07 -11.41 16.72
CA LEU A 219 -0.60 -10.06 16.41
C LEU A 219 -1.70 -9.00 16.32
N ALA A 220 -2.88 -9.36 15.77
CA ALA A 220 -4.01 -8.44 15.69
C ALA A 220 -4.59 -8.10 17.05
N TYR A 221 -4.53 -9.03 17.98
CA TYR A 221 -5.07 -8.87 19.35
C TYR A 221 -4.07 -8.17 20.27
N ASP A 222 -2.79 -8.52 20.19
CA ASP A 222 -1.71 -7.89 20.94
C ASP A 222 -1.58 -6.39 20.64
N HIS A 223 -1.90 -5.99 19.40
CA HIS A 223 -1.84 -4.61 18.94
C HIS A 223 -3.22 -3.95 18.71
N ALA A 224 -4.30 -4.56 19.21
CA ALA A 224 -5.67 -4.10 18.99
C ALA A 224 -5.89 -2.61 19.32
N ASP A 225 -5.33 -2.11 20.41
CA ASP A 225 -5.50 -0.71 20.81
C ASP A 225 -4.75 0.27 19.88
N SER A 226 -3.58 -0.12 19.38
CA SER A 226 -2.83 0.68 18.41
C SER A 226 -3.59 0.74 17.08
N TYR A 227 -4.14 -0.39 16.63
CA TYR A 227 -4.97 -0.46 15.43
C TYR A 227 -6.29 0.30 15.60
N ARG A 228 -6.92 0.23 16.79
CA ARG A 228 -8.11 1.03 17.11
C ARG A 228 -7.85 2.52 16.94
N THR A 229 -6.70 3.02 17.38
CA THR A 229 -6.33 4.43 17.21
C THR A 229 -6.23 4.80 15.73
N MET A 230 -5.60 3.98 14.93
CA MET A 230 -5.51 4.16 13.46
C MET A 230 -6.90 4.11 12.81
N PHE A 231 -7.71 3.12 13.15
CA PHE A 231 -9.05 2.97 12.58
C PHE A 231 -9.98 4.13 12.92
N LYS A 232 -9.94 4.64 14.15
CA LYS A 232 -10.69 5.85 14.54
C LYS A 232 -10.28 7.07 13.72
N SER A 233 -9.00 7.20 13.40
CA SER A 233 -8.51 8.27 12.52
C SER A 233 -9.07 8.13 11.10
N LEU A 234 -9.08 6.91 10.57
CA LEU A 234 -9.62 6.63 9.23
C LEU A 234 -11.14 6.88 9.19
N ALA A 235 -11.87 6.43 10.20
CA ALA A 235 -13.32 6.66 10.34
C ALA A 235 -13.65 8.16 10.43
N ALA A 236 -12.80 8.96 11.06
CA ALA A 236 -12.92 10.40 11.12
C ALA A 236 -12.48 11.13 9.83
N GLY A 237 -12.07 10.40 8.79
CA GLY A 237 -11.57 10.97 7.53
C GLY A 237 -10.25 11.72 7.66
N GLU A 238 -9.45 11.40 8.67
CA GLU A 238 -8.16 12.05 8.94
C GLU A 238 -7.06 11.49 8.01
N ILE A 239 -7.22 11.77 6.72
CA ILE A 239 -6.28 11.39 5.66
C ILE A 239 -5.64 12.65 5.02
N PRO A 240 -4.44 12.55 4.39
CA PRO A 240 -3.56 11.38 4.29
C PRO A 240 -2.98 10.93 5.64
N LEU A 241 -2.95 9.60 5.85
CA LEU A 241 -2.48 8.97 7.09
C LEU A 241 -1.34 7.99 6.78
N ALA A 242 -0.29 8.03 7.59
CA ALA A 242 0.77 7.03 7.56
C ALA A 242 0.77 6.21 8.85
N PHE A 243 1.21 4.96 8.77
CA PHE A 243 1.43 4.12 9.95
C PHE A 243 2.69 3.27 9.81
N ASN A 244 3.36 3.02 10.94
CA ASN A 244 4.66 2.36 10.95
C ASN A 244 4.87 1.47 12.18
N CYS A 245 5.85 0.56 12.05
CA CYS A 245 6.57 -0.06 13.15
C CYS A 245 8.07 0.03 12.88
N SER A 246 8.92 -0.78 13.50
CA SER A 246 10.36 -0.73 13.28
C SER A 246 10.75 -1.19 11.88
N ALA A 247 10.44 -2.43 11.49
CA ALA A 247 10.74 -2.96 10.16
C ALA A 247 9.73 -2.54 9.07
N GLY A 248 8.53 -2.09 9.44
CA GLY A 248 7.43 -1.84 8.50
C GLY A 248 6.84 -3.11 7.91
N LYS A 249 7.07 -4.26 8.54
CA LYS A 249 6.76 -5.59 8.03
C LYS A 249 5.61 -6.24 8.79
N ASP A 250 5.79 -6.55 10.08
CA ASP A 250 4.89 -7.40 10.85
C ASP A 250 3.66 -6.63 11.37
N ARG A 251 3.79 -5.76 12.37
CA ARG A 251 2.69 -4.92 12.91
C ARG A 251 2.07 -4.04 11.83
N THR A 252 2.91 -3.37 11.07
CA THR A 252 2.50 -2.55 9.92
C THR A 252 1.86 -3.39 8.82
N GLY A 253 2.38 -4.60 8.58
CA GLY A 253 1.83 -5.54 7.61
C GLY A 253 0.43 -6.02 7.98
N MET A 254 0.21 -6.34 9.27
CA MET A 254 -1.11 -6.71 9.79
C MET A 254 -2.08 -5.53 9.66
N ALA A 255 -1.69 -4.33 10.09
CA ALA A 255 -2.53 -3.14 9.95
C ALA A 255 -2.93 -2.88 8.48
N ALA A 256 -1.97 -2.96 7.55
CA ALA A 256 -2.26 -2.81 6.12
C ALA A 256 -3.21 -3.90 5.61
N ALA A 257 -3.01 -5.15 6.02
CA ALA A 257 -3.88 -6.25 5.63
C ALA A 257 -5.30 -6.07 6.15
N LEU A 258 -5.47 -5.61 7.39
CA LEU A 258 -6.78 -5.30 7.97
C LEU A 258 -7.47 -4.18 7.18
N VAL A 259 -6.79 -3.05 6.97
CA VAL A 259 -7.37 -1.90 6.24
C VAL A 259 -7.74 -2.28 4.81
N LEU A 260 -6.84 -2.94 4.06
CA LEU A 260 -7.12 -3.35 2.69
C LEU A 260 -8.27 -4.36 2.60
N THR A 261 -8.39 -5.29 3.57
CA THR A 261 -9.51 -6.23 3.64
C THR A 261 -10.82 -5.49 3.89
N LEU A 262 -10.88 -4.56 4.85
CA LEU A 262 -12.05 -3.72 5.13
C LEU A 262 -12.46 -2.86 3.93
N LEU A 263 -11.49 -2.43 3.12
CA LEU A 263 -11.73 -1.72 1.86
C LEU A 263 -12.21 -2.65 0.73
N GLY A 264 -12.33 -3.96 0.96
CA GLY A 264 -12.80 -4.93 -0.02
C GLY A 264 -11.75 -5.35 -1.05
N VAL A 265 -10.47 -5.13 -0.78
CA VAL A 265 -9.37 -5.61 -1.64
C VAL A 265 -9.29 -7.14 -1.55
N PRO A 266 -9.21 -7.87 -2.69
CA PRO A 266 -9.15 -9.32 -2.70
C PRO A 266 -7.96 -9.87 -1.88
N ARG A 267 -8.20 -10.98 -1.18
CA ARG A 267 -7.24 -11.62 -0.26
C ARG A 267 -5.85 -11.81 -0.87
N ASP A 268 -5.75 -12.26 -2.12
CA ASP A 268 -4.47 -12.52 -2.74
C ASP A 268 -3.69 -11.22 -3.02
N THR A 269 -4.39 -10.12 -3.31
CA THR A 269 -3.79 -8.78 -3.44
C THR A 269 -3.29 -8.27 -2.08
N VAL A 270 -4.06 -8.47 -1.01
CA VAL A 270 -3.65 -8.13 0.36
C VAL A 270 -2.37 -8.88 0.75
N VAL A 271 -2.32 -10.18 0.47
CA VAL A 271 -1.15 -11.02 0.73
C VAL A 271 0.05 -10.61 -0.13
N ALA A 272 -0.18 -10.22 -1.38
CA ALA A 272 0.87 -9.74 -2.29
C ALA A 272 1.46 -8.40 -1.82
N ASP A 273 0.63 -7.45 -1.31
CA ASP A 273 1.15 -6.23 -0.69
C ASP A 273 2.04 -6.54 0.51
N TYR A 274 1.62 -7.46 1.39
CA TYR A 274 2.45 -7.88 2.52
C TYR A 274 3.81 -8.41 2.06
N ALA A 275 3.81 -9.35 1.10
CA ALA A 275 5.01 -9.99 0.57
C ALA A 275 5.92 -9.02 -0.19
N LEU A 276 5.38 -7.90 -0.71
CA LEU A 276 6.17 -6.87 -1.38
C LEU A 276 7.28 -6.30 -0.48
N SER A 277 7.10 -6.34 0.85
CA SER A 277 8.11 -5.87 1.81
C SER A 277 9.46 -6.55 1.63
N GLU A 278 9.49 -7.85 1.28
CA GLU A 278 10.73 -8.61 1.03
C GLU A 278 11.45 -8.17 -0.26
N LYS A 279 10.68 -7.67 -1.23
CA LYS A 279 11.24 -7.20 -2.51
C LYS A 279 11.81 -5.79 -2.43
N VAL A 280 11.26 -4.95 -1.54
CA VAL A 280 11.64 -3.53 -1.44
C VAL A 280 12.63 -3.24 -0.32
N VAL A 281 12.83 -4.18 0.62
CA VAL A 281 13.78 -4.03 1.73
C VAL A 281 14.65 -5.27 1.84
N ASN A 282 15.94 -5.08 1.82
CA ASN A 282 16.90 -6.12 2.20
C ASN A 282 17.10 -6.07 3.73
N TYR A 283 16.24 -6.75 4.48
CA TYR A 283 16.30 -6.76 5.94
C TYR A 283 17.61 -7.32 6.49
N GLU A 284 18.23 -8.32 5.82
CA GLU A 284 19.53 -8.86 6.21
C GLU A 284 20.63 -7.79 6.18
N ALA A 285 20.73 -7.07 5.06
CA ALA A 285 21.72 -6.01 4.91
C ALA A 285 21.46 -4.86 5.91
N GLN A 286 20.21 -4.57 6.17
CA GLN A 286 19.80 -3.53 7.08
C GLN A 286 20.20 -3.84 8.52
N TYR A 287 19.83 -5.02 9.05
CA TYR A 287 20.23 -5.42 10.40
C TYR A 287 21.75 -5.54 10.54
N ALA A 288 22.45 -5.99 9.48
CA ALA A 288 23.92 -6.01 9.47
C ALA A 288 24.53 -4.60 9.55
N SER A 289 23.90 -3.58 8.97
CA SER A 289 24.37 -2.19 9.06
C SER A 289 24.10 -1.58 10.44
N GLU A 290 22.92 -1.83 11.01
CA GLU A 290 22.53 -1.36 12.35
C GLU A 290 23.45 -1.95 13.43
N ALA A 291 23.74 -3.25 13.37
CA ALA A 291 24.67 -3.92 14.27
C ALA A 291 26.10 -3.35 14.26
N ARG A 292 26.50 -2.68 13.16
CA ARG A 292 27.81 -2.01 13.05
C ARG A 292 27.82 -0.59 13.64
N VAL A 293 26.67 0.06 13.66
CA VAL A 293 26.50 1.47 14.10
C VAL A 293 26.20 1.54 15.60
N THR A 294 25.53 0.53 16.15
CA THR A 294 25.30 0.44 17.59
C THR A 294 26.60 0.18 18.32
N SER A 295 27.09 1.21 19.01
CA SER A 295 28.22 1.06 19.94
C SER A 295 27.87 0.02 21.02
N ALA A 296 28.90 -0.68 21.53
CA ALA A 296 28.75 -1.74 22.53
C ALA A 296 27.92 -1.35 23.77
N ASP A 297 27.68 -0.06 23.98
CA ASP A 297 26.98 0.50 25.13
C ASP A 297 25.45 0.70 24.95
N LYS A 298 24.94 0.58 23.68
CA LYS A 298 23.49 0.72 23.40
C LYS A 298 22.97 -0.55 22.73
N LYS A 299 22.56 -1.52 23.53
CA LYS A 299 21.90 -2.73 23.02
C LYS A 299 20.47 -2.40 22.58
N GLY A 300 20.18 -2.66 21.31
CA GLY A 300 18.81 -2.57 20.78
C GLY A 300 17.97 -3.81 21.12
N PRO A 301 16.64 -3.69 21.07
CA PRO A 301 15.72 -4.77 21.43
C PRO A 301 15.84 -6.01 20.55
N TYR A 302 16.51 -5.91 19.40
CA TYR A 302 16.69 -6.99 18.42
C TYR A 302 18.15 -7.45 18.25
N ASP A 303 19.07 -7.01 19.10
CA ASP A 303 20.52 -7.36 18.98
C ASP A 303 20.78 -8.86 19.05
N PHE A 304 19.90 -9.62 19.70
CA PHE A 304 20.00 -11.07 19.75
C PHE A 304 19.83 -11.71 18.36
N VAL A 305 19.05 -11.08 17.47
CA VAL A 305 18.80 -11.57 16.11
C VAL A 305 20.10 -11.61 15.29
N ALA A 306 20.97 -10.62 15.46
CA ALA A 306 22.26 -10.56 14.77
C ALA A 306 23.19 -11.71 15.17
N LYS A 307 22.99 -12.31 16.34
CA LYS A 307 23.77 -13.45 16.86
C LYS A 307 23.32 -14.80 16.36
N LEU A 308 22.11 -14.89 15.79
CA LEU A 308 21.58 -16.13 15.25
C LEU A 308 22.30 -16.49 13.94
N PRO A 309 22.53 -17.81 13.67
CA PRO A 309 22.96 -18.27 12.36
C PRO A 309 22.02 -17.77 11.25
N ALA A 310 22.57 -17.53 10.05
CA ALA A 310 21.83 -16.91 8.95
C ALA A 310 20.57 -17.66 8.56
N ASP A 311 20.63 -18.99 8.52
CA ASP A 311 19.50 -19.87 8.22
C ASP A 311 18.42 -19.83 9.31
N VAL A 312 18.82 -19.70 10.58
CA VAL A 312 17.93 -19.60 11.74
C VAL A 312 17.21 -18.24 11.79
N ARG A 313 17.90 -17.14 11.45
CA ARG A 313 17.28 -15.81 11.44
C ARG A 313 16.45 -15.53 10.18
N ALA A 314 16.71 -16.25 9.07
CA ALA A 314 16.01 -16.03 7.80
C ALA A 314 14.46 -15.97 7.94
N PRO A 315 13.78 -16.86 8.69
CA PRO A 315 12.34 -16.75 8.90
C PRO A 315 11.89 -15.44 9.56
N LEU A 316 12.74 -14.82 10.40
CA LEU A 316 12.46 -13.51 11.03
C LEU A 316 12.56 -12.38 10.02
N MET A 317 13.42 -12.51 9.01
CA MET A 317 13.67 -11.47 8.01
C MET A 317 12.65 -11.49 6.88
N ARG A 318 12.02 -12.63 6.61
CA ARG A 318 11.09 -12.81 5.51
C ARG A 318 9.71 -12.20 5.76
N SER A 319 9.08 -11.76 4.67
CA SER A 319 7.64 -11.46 4.61
C SER A 319 6.91 -12.64 3.98
N ASP A 320 7.00 -13.82 4.65
CA ASP A 320 6.39 -15.06 4.16
C ASP A 320 4.86 -14.91 4.09
N PRO A 321 4.23 -15.09 2.90
CA PRO A 321 2.78 -15.03 2.75
C PRO A 321 2.00 -15.89 3.76
N ALA A 322 2.59 -16.97 4.23
CA ALA A 322 1.95 -17.85 5.22
C ALA A 322 1.71 -17.14 6.55
N TYR A 323 2.56 -16.21 6.94
CA TYR A 323 2.40 -15.47 8.20
C TYR A 323 1.15 -14.62 8.20
N ILE A 324 1.00 -13.75 7.19
CA ILE A 324 -0.18 -12.87 7.13
C ILE A 324 -1.47 -13.67 6.90
N ARG A 325 -1.43 -14.75 6.11
CA ARG A 325 -2.57 -15.66 5.95
C ARG A 325 -2.99 -16.28 7.28
N THR A 326 -2.02 -16.69 8.12
CA THR A 326 -2.29 -17.23 9.46
C THR A 326 -2.98 -16.21 10.35
N GLY A 327 -2.49 -14.96 10.37
CA GLY A 327 -3.09 -13.89 11.18
C GLY A 327 -4.52 -13.58 10.76
N LEU A 328 -4.77 -13.42 9.47
CA LEU A 328 -6.12 -13.18 8.96
C LEU A 328 -7.06 -14.37 9.23
N ALA A 329 -6.59 -15.60 9.05
CA ALA A 329 -7.36 -16.80 9.37
C ALA A 329 -7.64 -16.94 10.88
N ALA A 330 -6.75 -16.47 11.76
CA ALA A 330 -6.99 -16.45 13.21
C ALA A 330 -8.14 -15.50 13.56
N ILE A 331 -8.19 -14.33 12.91
CA ILE A 331 -9.29 -13.37 13.06
C ILE A 331 -10.60 -14.00 12.58
N GLU A 332 -10.62 -14.59 11.39
CA GLU A 332 -11.81 -15.22 10.83
C GLU A 332 -12.34 -16.37 11.70
N ARG A 333 -11.46 -17.19 12.28
CA ARG A 333 -11.88 -18.26 13.21
C ARG A 333 -12.47 -17.72 14.51
N LYS A 334 -11.95 -16.60 15.03
CA LYS A 334 -12.35 -16.06 16.34
C LYS A 334 -13.54 -15.10 16.25
N GLU A 335 -13.60 -14.30 15.19
CA GLU A 335 -14.57 -13.22 15.03
C GLU A 335 -15.58 -13.48 13.88
N GLY A 336 -15.30 -14.46 13.02
CA GLY A 336 -16.06 -14.72 11.80
C GLY A 336 -15.59 -13.94 10.59
N SER A 337 -15.17 -12.69 10.75
CA SER A 337 -14.63 -11.84 9.66
C SER A 337 -13.72 -10.73 10.19
N VAL A 338 -13.00 -10.06 9.29
CA VAL A 338 -12.23 -8.86 9.62
C VAL A 338 -13.15 -7.69 9.96
N ASP A 339 -14.34 -7.62 9.34
CA ASP A 339 -15.36 -6.61 9.67
C ASP A 339 -15.83 -6.77 11.11
N ALA A 340 -16.19 -7.98 11.53
CA ALA A 340 -16.59 -8.26 12.91
C ALA A 340 -15.47 -7.98 13.92
N TYR A 341 -14.23 -8.27 13.57
CA TYR A 341 -13.05 -7.87 14.38
C TYR A 341 -12.97 -6.37 14.51
N PHE A 342 -13.14 -5.62 13.41
CA PHE A 342 -13.11 -4.16 13.39
C PHE A 342 -14.22 -3.58 14.28
N GLU A 343 -15.46 -4.03 14.13
CA GLU A 343 -16.61 -3.59 14.92
C GLU A 343 -16.35 -3.79 16.41
N ARG A 344 -15.90 -4.97 16.80
CA ARG A 344 -15.60 -5.28 18.18
C ARG A 344 -14.37 -4.51 18.72
N ALA A 345 -13.30 -4.42 17.93
CA ALA A 345 -12.07 -3.77 18.36
C ALA A 345 -12.22 -2.25 18.43
N CYS A 346 -13.00 -1.65 17.55
CA CYS A 346 -13.12 -0.21 17.42
C CYS A 346 -14.33 0.38 18.15
N ALA A 347 -15.31 -0.44 18.52
CA ALA A 347 -16.59 -0.02 19.12
C ALA A 347 -17.22 1.18 18.37
N ALA A 348 -17.12 1.16 17.05
CA ALA A 348 -17.59 2.23 16.16
C ALA A 348 -18.52 1.66 15.09
N ASP A 349 -19.59 2.38 14.81
CA ASP A 349 -20.52 2.04 13.73
C ASP A 349 -19.81 2.09 12.37
N ASN A 350 -19.94 1.01 11.58
CA ASN A 350 -19.19 0.76 10.36
C ASN A 350 -19.61 1.59 9.14
N ASP A 351 -20.79 2.21 9.13
CA ASP A 351 -21.45 2.64 7.88
C ASP A 351 -20.83 3.85 7.19
N THR A 352 -19.90 4.57 7.82
CA THR A 352 -19.30 5.79 7.24
C THR A 352 -17.79 5.81 7.21
N ALA A 353 -17.12 4.80 7.76
CA ALA A 353 -15.73 4.87 8.19
C ALA A 353 -14.69 5.04 7.08
N PHE A 354 -14.94 4.58 5.84
CA PHE A 354 -13.86 4.50 4.84
C PHE A 354 -14.15 5.21 3.51
N VAL A 355 -15.23 5.97 3.39
CA VAL A 355 -15.65 6.61 2.13
C VAL A 355 -14.55 7.51 1.54
N ALA A 356 -13.81 8.21 2.39
CA ALA A 356 -12.76 9.14 1.96
C ALA A 356 -11.53 8.44 1.31
N VAL A 357 -11.39 7.13 1.51
CA VAL A 357 -10.23 6.35 1.05
C VAL A 357 -10.44 5.72 -0.33
N TYR A 358 -11.63 5.86 -0.91
CA TYR A 358 -11.90 5.37 -2.26
C TYR A 358 -11.69 6.45 -3.32
N SER A 359 -11.15 6.04 -4.47
CA SER A 359 -11.26 6.86 -5.69
C SER A 359 -12.71 6.81 -6.19
N PRO A 360 -13.23 7.89 -6.75
CA PRO A 360 -14.48 7.82 -7.50
C PRO A 360 -14.35 6.77 -8.62
N PRO A 361 -15.45 6.13 -8.99
CA PRO A 361 -15.48 5.10 -10.03
C PRO A 361 -15.06 5.65 -11.40
#